data_34c7e7cb5b4fd65c96110e60a5465fa8
#
_entry.id   34c7e7cb5b4fd65c96110e60a5465fa8
#
_cell.length_a   1.000
_cell.length_b   1.000
_cell.length_c   1.000
_cell.angle_alpha   90.00
_cell.angle_beta   90.00
_cell.angle_gamma   90.00
#
_symmetry.space_group_name_H-M   'P 1'
#
loop_
_entity.id
_entity.type
_entity.pdbx_description
1 polymer ?
#
loop_
_entity_poly.entity_id
_entity_poly.type
_entity_poly.pdbx_seq_one_letter_code
_entity_poly.pdbx_strand_id
1 'polypeptide(L)'
;GRDFGIILKCLQEEGYGIEWRVINAADYGCVQRRRRTFIFAFKNTTKQYERMTSCFSADTKDGRVWLMQEGFFAHAFPVHSEVADPKKVTTVDFNEYTDTVDVTNRFRAAFYNSGVLCNGKIFSLEAVPNGKEPMLLGDIIVNGDIDKSFFIEDEDLEKWKYMKGAKTIERTSKTGYSYTFSEGPIAFPDPLDRPGRTMLTSEGTKNRSSHAITDPKTGKLRILLPEECERMNGFPTGWTDTGMPKRQRYFIMGNALVVPLITQMGKQLLDIL
;
A
#
# COMPACT_ATOMS: atom_id res chain seq x y z
N GLY A 1 11.55 -8.35 8.01
CA GLY A 1 12.95 -7.91 8.02
C GLY A 1 13.80 -8.67 7.02
N ARG A 2 14.03 -9.97 7.24
CA ARG A 2 14.99 -10.79 6.49
C ARG A 2 14.77 -10.76 4.97
N ASP A 3 13.60 -11.10 4.49
CA ASP A 3 13.33 -11.22 3.05
C ASP A 3 13.48 -9.86 2.33
N PHE A 4 13.10 -8.77 2.99
CA PHE A 4 13.34 -7.43 2.46
C PHE A 4 14.84 -7.08 2.48
N GLY A 5 15.58 -7.52 3.51
CA GLY A 5 17.04 -7.42 3.57
C GLY A 5 17.73 -8.12 2.39
N ILE A 6 17.25 -9.29 1.99
CA ILE A 6 17.77 -10.01 0.81
C ILE A 6 17.56 -9.18 -0.47
N ILE A 7 16.37 -8.61 -0.67
CA ILE A 7 16.08 -7.73 -1.83
C ILE A 7 17.06 -6.55 -1.86
N LEU A 8 17.27 -5.89 -0.71
CA LEU A 8 18.19 -4.77 -0.62
C LEU A 8 19.64 -5.19 -0.93
N LYS A 9 20.06 -6.37 -0.44
CA LYS A 9 21.43 -6.89 -0.69
C LYS A 9 21.65 -7.19 -2.17
N CYS A 10 20.69 -7.85 -2.83
CA CYS A 10 20.77 -8.10 -4.28
C CYS A 10 20.93 -6.80 -5.07
N LEU A 11 20.13 -5.77 -4.78
CA LEU A 11 20.22 -4.49 -5.47
C LEU A 11 21.53 -3.77 -5.16
N GLN A 12 22.05 -3.86 -3.94
CA GLN A 12 23.35 -3.32 -3.57
C GLN A 12 24.49 -3.96 -4.36
N GLU A 13 24.50 -5.29 -4.46
CA GLU A 13 25.50 -6.06 -5.20
C GLU A 13 25.51 -5.70 -6.68
N GLU A 14 24.34 -5.32 -7.22
CA GLU A 14 24.19 -4.80 -8.56
C GLU A 14 24.54 -3.30 -8.69
N GLY A 15 25.03 -2.67 -7.64
CA GLY A 15 25.50 -1.27 -7.66
C GLY A 15 24.37 -0.25 -7.64
N TYR A 16 23.25 -0.53 -6.95
CA TYR A 16 22.17 0.43 -6.78
C TYR A 16 22.22 1.12 -5.41
N GLY A 17 21.94 2.42 -5.42
CA GLY A 17 21.40 3.11 -4.28
C GLY A 17 19.89 2.91 -4.22
N ILE A 18 19.32 2.79 -3.04
CA ILE A 18 17.94 2.36 -2.88
C ILE A 18 17.23 3.26 -1.88
N GLU A 19 16.03 3.64 -2.23
CA GLU A 19 15.09 4.31 -1.33
C GLU A 19 13.77 3.53 -1.34
N TRP A 20 13.14 3.36 -0.18
CA TRP A 20 11.82 2.74 -0.10
C TRP A 20 10.89 3.54 0.78
N ARG A 21 9.58 3.42 0.47
CA ARG A 21 8.53 3.98 1.31
C ARG A 21 7.26 3.12 1.25
N VAL A 22 6.67 2.87 2.40
CA VAL A 22 5.32 2.33 2.51
C VAL A 22 4.35 3.50 2.42
N ILE A 23 3.58 3.56 1.35
CA ILE A 23 2.63 4.64 1.10
C ILE A 23 1.22 4.08 1.21
N ASN A 24 0.38 4.74 2.03
CA ASN A 24 -1.06 4.52 2.05
C ASN A 24 -1.73 5.59 1.19
N ALA A 25 -2.47 5.18 0.19
CA ALA A 25 -3.08 6.08 -0.77
C ALA A 25 -4.02 7.12 -0.13
N ALA A 26 -4.75 6.73 0.91
CA ALA A 26 -5.64 7.65 1.62
C ALA A 26 -4.89 8.81 2.29
N ASP A 27 -3.65 8.60 2.75
CA ASP A 27 -2.86 9.66 3.39
C ASP A 27 -2.45 10.76 2.41
N TYR A 28 -2.64 10.56 1.11
CA TYR A 28 -2.31 11.51 0.02
C TYR A 28 -3.51 11.84 -0.86
N GLY A 29 -4.71 11.91 -0.25
CA GLY A 29 -5.93 12.41 -0.89
C GLY A 29 -6.71 11.38 -1.72
N CYS A 30 -6.33 10.10 -1.72
CA CYS A 30 -7.06 9.09 -2.47
C CYS A 30 -8.20 8.47 -1.62
N VAL A 31 -9.18 7.89 -2.31
CA VAL A 31 -10.37 7.31 -1.69
C VAL A 31 -10.15 5.96 -1.02
N GLN A 32 -8.97 5.36 -1.16
CA GLN A 32 -8.71 3.99 -0.71
C GLN A 32 -7.57 3.92 0.31
N ARG A 33 -7.79 3.24 1.43
CA ARG A 33 -6.72 2.86 2.38
C ARG A 33 -5.94 1.69 1.82
N ARG A 34 -5.04 1.96 0.88
CA ARG A 34 -4.21 0.96 0.20
C ARG A 34 -2.75 1.23 0.48
N ARG A 35 -2.17 0.41 1.34
CA ARG A 35 -0.73 0.46 1.66
C ARG A 35 0.06 -0.39 0.68
N ARG A 36 1.11 0.19 0.09
CA ARG A 36 2.07 -0.52 -0.76
C ARG A 36 3.47 -0.05 -0.44
N THR A 37 4.42 -0.97 -0.47
CA THR A 37 5.84 -0.64 -0.43
C THR A 37 6.28 -0.32 -1.86
N PHE A 38 6.83 0.88 -2.04
CA PHE A 38 7.49 1.29 -3.27
C PHE A 38 8.99 1.32 -3.02
N ILE A 39 9.73 0.86 -4.01
CA ILE A 39 11.20 0.86 -4.01
C ILE A 39 11.63 1.65 -5.23
N PHE A 40 12.45 2.67 -5.01
CA PHE A 40 13.13 3.41 -6.04
C PHE A 40 14.64 3.11 -5.96
N ALA A 41 15.18 2.57 -7.04
CA ALA A 41 16.59 2.20 -7.12
C ALA A 41 17.24 2.88 -8.31
N PHE A 42 18.43 3.43 -8.11
CA PHE A 42 19.20 4.13 -9.14
C PHE A 42 20.65 3.69 -9.10
N LYS A 43 21.24 3.52 -10.27
CA LYS A 43 22.63 3.06 -10.44
C LYS A 43 23.62 4.05 -9.82
N ASN A 44 24.73 3.52 -9.32
CA ASN A 44 25.84 4.29 -8.75
C ASN A 44 26.56 5.21 -9.77
N THR A 45 26.20 5.11 -11.04
CA THR A 45 26.69 5.98 -12.12
C THR A 45 25.78 7.18 -12.40
N THR A 46 24.69 7.35 -11.64
CA THR A 46 23.72 8.44 -11.87
C THR A 46 23.97 9.63 -10.95
N LYS A 47 23.59 10.82 -11.43
CA LYS A 47 23.60 12.05 -10.60
C LYS A 47 22.79 11.92 -9.33
N GLN A 48 21.70 11.16 -9.37
CA GLN A 48 20.86 10.94 -8.20
C GLN A 48 21.59 10.15 -7.12
N TYR A 49 22.42 9.18 -7.50
CA TYR A 49 23.27 8.46 -6.55
C TYR A 49 24.33 9.39 -5.92
N GLU A 50 24.95 10.27 -6.73
CA GLU A 50 25.90 11.27 -6.21
C GLU A 50 25.25 12.21 -5.21
N ARG A 51 24.04 12.70 -5.49
CA ARG A 51 23.26 13.52 -4.55
C ARG A 51 22.98 12.78 -3.24
N MET A 52 22.53 11.52 -3.33
CA MET A 52 22.28 10.72 -2.15
C MET A 52 23.56 10.51 -1.33
N THR A 53 24.66 10.18 -1.97
CA THR A 53 25.97 9.99 -1.31
C THR A 53 26.41 11.27 -0.60
N SER A 54 26.22 12.42 -1.22
CA SER A 54 26.54 13.72 -0.61
C SER A 54 25.71 13.98 0.65
N CYS A 55 24.43 13.67 0.65
CA CYS A 55 23.57 13.79 1.83
C CYS A 55 24.03 12.90 2.99
N PHE A 56 24.56 11.70 2.70
CA PHE A 56 25.10 10.79 3.72
C PHE A 56 26.51 11.15 4.18
N SER A 57 27.26 11.91 3.39
CA SER A 57 28.63 12.34 3.73
C SER A 57 28.65 13.61 4.57
N ALA A 58 27.60 14.40 4.53
CA ALA A 58 27.45 15.57 5.39
C ALA A 58 27.28 15.15 6.86
N ASP A 59 27.61 16.03 7.79
CA ASP A 59 27.82 15.80 9.24
C ASP A 59 26.72 15.01 9.99
N THR A 60 25.60 14.73 9.38
CA THR A 60 24.47 14.06 10.04
C THR A 60 24.56 12.53 10.06
N LYS A 61 25.39 11.90 9.23
CA LYS A 61 25.60 10.42 9.11
C LYS A 61 24.31 9.57 9.05
N ASP A 62 23.14 10.19 9.12
CA ASP A 62 21.85 9.53 9.07
C ASP A 62 21.08 9.98 7.83
N GLY A 63 20.30 9.09 7.26
CA GLY A 63 19.53 9.35 6.05
C GLY A 63 18.30 10.24 6.24
N ARG A 64 18.16 10.99 7.33
CA ARG A 64 16.95 11.79 7.62
C ARG A 64 16.70 12.85 6.58
N VAL A 65 17.72 13.65 6.27
CA VAL A 65 17.60 14.71 5.26
C VAL A 65 17.13 14.12 3.93
N TRP A 66 17.72 13.00 3.51
CA TRP A 66 17.28 12.31 2.31
C TRP A 66 15.85 11.86 2.40
N LEU A 67 15.47 11.12 3.44
CA LEU A 67 14.14 10.54 3.57
C LEU A 67 13.03 11.56 3.76
N MET A 68 13.33 12.73 4.34
CA MET A 68 12.31 13.72 4.70
C MET A 68 12.27 14.92 3.77
N GLN A 69 13.36 15.22 3.05
CA GLN A 69 13.49 16.46 2.28
C GLN A 69 13.99 16.25 0.85
N GLU A 70 15.10 15.52 0.64
CA GLU A 70 15.84 15.50 -0.62
C GLU A 70 15.56 14.29 -1.52
N GLY A 71 15.04 13.21 -0.95
CA GLY A 71 14.82 11.96 -1.65
C GLY A 71 13.64 11.98 -2.61
N PHE A 72 13.61 11.00 -3.50
CA PHE A 72 12.54 10.82 -4.48
C PHE A 72 11.15 10.78 -3.82
N PHE A 73 11.01 9.99 -2.75
CA PHE A 73 9.72 9.90 -2.06
C PHE A 73 9.43 11.10 -1.19
N ALA A 74 10.42 11.84 -0.71
CA ALA A 74 10.20 13.06 0.06
C ALA A 74 9.51 14.14 -0.79
N HIS A 75 9.93 14.30 -2.03
CA HIS A 75 9.31 15.24 -2.97
C HIS A 75 7.94 14.76 -3.46
N ALA A 76 7.82 13.48 -3.81
CA ALA A 76 6.56 12.93 -4.31
C ALA A 76 5.48 12.81 -3.22
N PHE A 77 5.89 12.46 -1.99
CA PHE A 77 5.01 12.18 -0.86
C PHE A 77 5.56 12.83 0.42
N PRO A 78 5.26 14.10 0.66
CA PRO A 78 5.76 14.84 1.81
C PRO A 78 5.43 14.16 3.14
N VAL A 79 6.36 14.28 4.08
CA VAL A 79 6.24 13.81 5.46
C VAL A 79 6.55 14.95 6.43
N HIS A 80 6.11 14.82 7.66
CA HIS A 80 6.49 15.77 8.70
C HIS A 80 8.01 15.73 8.93
N SER A 81 8.61 16.90 9.21
CA SER A 81 10.06 17.03 9.41
C SER A 81 10.57 16.40 10.70
N GLU A 82 9.68 16.08 11.62
CA GLU A 82 10.01 15.45 12.89
C GLU A 82 9.70 13.95 12.87
N VAL A 83 10.60 13.16 13.45
CA VAL A 83 10.36 11.74 13.70
C VAL A 83 9.41 11.62 14.89
N ALA A 84 8.24 11.02 14.67
CA ALA A 84 7.22 10.89 15.71
C ALA A 84 7.70 10.11 16.95
N ASP A 85 8.57 9.12 16.73
CA ASP A 85 9.19 8.33 17.80
C ASP A 85 10.68 8.12 17.50
N PRO A 86 11.59 8.78 18.26
CA PRO A 86 13.02 8.62 18.08
C PRO A 86 13.53 7.18 18.23
N LYS A 87 12.77 6.29 18.89
CA LYS A 87 13.10 4.88 19.02
C LYS A 87 12.80 4.07 17.76
N LYS A 88 12.01 4.61 16.87
CA LYS A 88 11.66 3.98 15.58
C LYS A 88 12.65 4.37 14.49
N VAL A 89 13.90 4.12 14.75
CA VAL A 89 15.02 4.31 13.83
C VAL A 89 15.88 3.05 13.85
N THR A 90 16.29 2.59 12.69
CA THR A 90 17.20 1.47 12.50
C THR A 90 18.36 1.91 11.61
N THR A 91 19.57 1.60 12.02
CA THR A 91 20.80 1.75 11.23
C THR A 91 21.49 0.39 11.14
N VAL A 92 21.87 -0.02 9.93
CA VAL A 92 22.58 -1.28 9.68
C VAL A 92 23.72 -1.02 8.71
N ASP A 93 24.91 -1.56 9.01
CA ASP A 93 25.98 -1.62 8.03
C ASP A 93 25.90 -2.95 7.26
N PHE A 94 25.47 -2.86 5.99
CA PHE A 94 25.33 -4.03 5.10
C PHE A 94 26.69 -4.56 4.62
N ASN A 95 27.77 -3.79 4.79
CA ASN A 95 29.10 -4.25 4.45
C ASN A 95 29.61 -5.34 5.44
N GLU A 96 28.94 -5.49 6.60
CA GLU A 96 29.20 -6.58 7.54
C GLU A 96 28.66 -7.93 7.04
N TYR A 97 27.84 -7.95 5.97
CA TYR A 97 27.27 -9.14 5.36
C TYR A 97 27.95 -9.42 4.02
N THR A 98 28.54 -10.60 3.90
CA THR A 98 29.31 -10.97 2.69
C THR A 98 28.43 -11.08 1.44
N ASP A 99 27.27 -11.71 1.55
CA ASP A 99 26.35 -12.00 0.46
C ASP A 99 24.90 -12.17 0.94
N THR A 100 24.00 -12.52 0.01
CA THR A 100 22.58 -12.78 0.29
C THR A 100 22.35 -14.00 1.19
N VAL A 101 23.24 -15.00 1.18
CA VAL A 101 23.16 -16.18 2.06
C VAL A 101 23.46 -15.76 3.49
N ASP A 102 24.47 -14.93 3.68
CA ASP A 102 24.84 -14.40 4.97
C ASP A 102 23.73 -13.50 5.55
N VAL A 103 23.10 -12.64 4.71
CA VAL A 103 21.90 -11.87 5.10
C VAL A 103 20.77 -12.81 5.52
N THR A 104 20.53 -13.90 4.77
CA THR A 104 19.49 -14.89 5.10
C THR A 104 19.69 -15.48 6.49
N ASN A 105 20.94 -15.80 6.84
CA ASN A 105 21.26 -16.48 8.07
C ASN A 105 21.36 -15.54 9.28
N ARG A 106 21.90 -14.36 9.13
CA ARG A 106 22.26 -13.46 10.25
C ARG A 106 21.40 -12.21 10.40
N PHE A 107 20.74 -11.73 9.33
CA PHE A 107 20.00 -10.48 9.38
C PHE A 107 18.76 -10.56 10.27
N ARG A 108 18.67 -9.66 11.26
CA ARG A 108 17.58 -9.63 12.25
C ARG A 108 17.01 -8.22 12.48
N ALA A 109 17.54 -7.20 11.80
CA ALA A 109 17.06 -5.84 11.99
C ALA A 109 15.62 -5.65 11.50
N ALA A 110 14.89 -4.74 12.14
CA ALA A 110 13.57 -4.30 11.70
C ALA A 110 13.72 -3.16 10.70
N PHE A 111 12.81 -3.12 9.72
CA PHE A 111 12.62 -1.97 8.83
C PHE A 111 11.34 -1.25 9.19
N TYR A 112 11.37 0.07 9.06
CA TYR A 112 10.20 0.92 9.20
C TYR A 112 9.61 1.27 7.82
N ASN A 113 8.60 2.13 7.82
CA ASN A 113 7.87 2.49 6.60
C ASN A 113 8.65 3.36 5.61
N SER A 114 9.85 3.80 5.99
CA SER A 114 10.74 4.59 5.12
C SER A 114 12.18 4.18 5.36
N GLY A 115 12.99 4.20 4.31
CA GLY A 115 14.41 3.94 4.46
C GLY A 115 15.20 4.12 3.18
N VAL A 116 16.52 4.09 3.35
CA VAL A 116 17.51 4.28 2.29
C VAL A 116 18.69 3.34 2.53
N LEU A 117 19.26 2.85 1.42
CA LEU A 117 20.55 2.13 1.40
C LEU A 117 21.50 2.86 0.47
N CYS A 118 22.59 3.35 1.03
CA CYS A 118 23.64 4.07 0.32
C CYS A 118 25.01 3.62 0.81
N ASN A 119 25.94 3.30 -0.09
CA ASN A 119 27.31 2.87 0.26
C ASN A 119 27.34 1.75 1.31
N GLY A 120 26.42 0.79 1.21
CA GLY A 120 26.29 -0.32 2.14
C GLY A 120 25.68 0.03 3.50
N LYS A 121 25.30 1.28 3.74
CA LYS A 121 24.66 1.69 4.99
C LYS A 121 23.17 1.85 4.81
N ILE A 122 22.41 1.18 5.65
CA ILE A 122 20.96 1.30 5.74
C ILE A 122 20.61 2.28 6.85
N PHE A 123 19.70 3.18 6.53
CA PHE A 123 19.01 4.00 7.51
C PHE A 123 17.50 3.87 7.27
N SER A 124 16.74 3.54 8.30
CA SER A 124 15.29 3.36 8.23
C SER A 124 14.60 4.02 9.42
N LEU A 125 13.51 4.72 9.16
CA LEU A 125 12.73 5.40 10.20
C LEU A 125 11.23 5.31 9.92
N GLU A 126 10.42 5.55 10.95
CA GLU A 126 8.97 5.73 10.79
C GLU A 126 8.69 7.18 10.37
N ALA A 127 8.41 7.38 9.08
CA ALA A 127 7.97 8.65 8.54
C ALA A 127 6.45 8.82 8.73
N VAL A 128 6.03 10.02 9.15
CA VAL A 128 4.62 10.37 9.31
C VAL A 128 4.17 11.16 8.10
N PRO A 129 3.16 10.71 7.35
CA PRO A 129 2.66 11.43 6.18
C PRO A 129 2.21 12.86 6.52
N ASN A 130 2.65 13.82 5.74
CA ASN A 130 2.12 15.19 5.71
C ASN A 130 1.37 15.36 4.39
N GLY A 131 0.23 14.67 4.32
CA GLY A 131 -0.54 14.51 3.09
C GLY A 131 -1.76 15.40 3.01
N LYS A 132 -2.73 14.95 2.23
CA LYS A 132 -4.00 15.62 2.00
C LYS A 132 -5.11 14.81 2.65
N GLU A 133 -6.18 15.50 3.04
CA GLU A 133 -7.42 14.83 3.45
C GLU A 133 -7.87 13.83 2.38
N PRO A 134 -8.23 12.62 2.78
CA PRO A 134 -8.65 11.60 1.84
C PRO A 134 -10.02 11.91 1.23
N MET A 135 -10.22 11.50 -0.01
CA MET A 135 -11.57 11.41 -0.57
C MET A 135 -12.37 10.34 0.18
N LEU A 136 -13.67 10.54 0.29
CA LEU A 136 -14.58 9.62 0.94
C LEU A 136 -15.06 8.53 -0.02
N LEU A 137 -15.43 7.36 0.48
CA LEU A 137 -16.02 6.32 -0.36
C LEU A 137 -17.32 6.83 -1.03
N GLY A 138 -18.08 7.67 -0.35
CA GLY A 138 -19.28 8.30 -0.89
C GLY A 138 -19.05 9.17 -2.13
N ASP A 139 -17.87 9.76 -2.27
CA ASP A 139 -17.56 10.67 -3.39
C ASP A 139 -17.48 9.96 -4.75
N ILE A 140 -17.27 8.64 -4.73
CA ILE A 140 -17.10 7.84 -5.96
C ILE A 140 -18.35 7.01 -6.32
N ILE A 141 -19.35 7.00 -5.47
CA ILE A 141 -20.54 6.18 -5.66
C ILE A 141 -21.39 6.71 -6.82
N VAL A 142 -21.89 5.80 -7.62
CA VAL A 142 -22.80 6.10 -8.74
C VAL A 142 -24.17 6.47 -8.19
N ASN A 143 -24.65 7.66 -8.57
CA ASN A 143 -26.00 8.11 -8.29
C ASN A 143 -26.89 7.82 -9.51
N GLY A 144 -27.79 6.85 -9.43
CA GLY A 144 -28.64 6.48 -10.55
C GLY A 144 -29.44 5.20 -10.30
N ASP A 145 -29.98 4.66 -11.36
CA ASP A 145 -30.62 3.35 -11.32
C ASP A 145 -29.57 2.27 -11.42
N ILE A 146 -29.54 1.42 -10.40
CA ILE A 146 -28.56 0.33 -10.27
C ILE A 146 -29.25 -0.99 -10.65
N ASP A 147 -28.58 -1.79 -11.47
CA ASP A 147 -29.06 -3.11 -11.85
C ASP A 147 -29.26 -3.99 -10.61
N LYS A 148 -30.37 -4.73 -10.60
CA LYS A 148 -30.77 -5.54 -9.45
C LYS A 148 -29.73 -6.56 -9.03
N SER A 149 -28.89 -7.04 -9.94
CA SER A 149 -27.86 -8.04 -9.67
C SER A 149 -26.72 -7.55 -8.73
N PHE A 150 -26.65 -6.26 -8.44
CA PHE A 150 -25.68 -5.71 -7.51
C PHE A 150 -26.20 -5.65 -6.06
N PHE A 151 -27.50 -5.75 -5.87
CA PHE A 151 -28.07 -5.71 -4.53
C PHE A 151 -27.87 -7.04 -3.79
N ILE A 152 -27.76 -6.94 -2.49
CA ILE A 152 -27.65 -8.10 -1.60
C ILE A 152 -29.08 -8.55 -1.29
N GLU A 153 -29.40 -9.77 -1.65
CA GLU A 153 -30.71 -10.38 -1.35
C GLU A 153 -30.86 -10.64 0.16
N ASP A 154 -32.09 -10.54 0.66
CA ASP A 154 -32.39 -10.71 2.08
C ASP A 154 -31.94 -12.07 2.61
N GLU A 155 -32.05 -13.11 1.79
CA GLU A 155 -31.62 -14.49 2.09
C GLU A 155 -30.11 -14.59 2.36
N ASP A 156 -29.30 -13.69 1.75
CA ASP A 156 -27.86 -13.66 1.89
C ASP A 156 -27.37 -12.80 3.07
N LEU A 157 -28.25 -11.98 3.64
CA LEU A 157 -27.87 -10.97 4.64
C LEU A 157 -27.16 -11.57 5.85
N GLU A 158 -27.69 -12.66 6.40
CA GLU A 158 -27.08 -13.32 7.55
C GLU A 158 -25.69 -13.89 7.23
N LYS A 159 -25.51 -14.41 6.02
CA LYS A 159 -24.20 -14.87 5.55
C LYS A 159 -23.21 -13.74 5.41
N TRP A 160 -23.63 -12.59 4.91
CA TRP A 160 -22.79 -11.39 4.86
C TRP A 160 -22.40 -10.91 6.26
N LYS A 161 -23.35 -10.79 7.19
CA LYS A 161 -23.09 -10.44 8.59
C LYS A 161 -22.07 -11.39 9.22
N TYR A 162 -22.27 -12.70 9.05
CA TYR A 162 -21.34 -13.72 9.54
C TYR A 162 -19.93 -13.57 8.97
N MET A 163 -19.81 -13.36 7.64
CA MET A 163 -18.50 -13.18 7.00
C MET A 163 -17.79 -11.91 7.49
N LYS A 164 -18.51 -10.83 7.73
CA LYS A 164 -17.96 -9.55 8.19
C LYS A 164 -17.69 -9.51 9.68
N GLY A 165 -18.34 -10.36 10.45
CA GLY A 165 -18.20 -10.44 11.91
C GLY A 165 -16.84 -10.93 12.38
N ALA A 166 -16.57 -10.75 13.67
CA ALA A 166 -15.42 -11.35 14.34
C ALA A 166 -15.57 -12.88 14.41
N LYS A 167 -14.46 -13.58 14.32
CA LYS A 167 -14.41 -15.05 14.40
C LYS A 167 -13.17 -15.51 15.14
N THR A 168 -13.37 -16.56 15.95
CA THR A 168 -12.29 -17.33 16.54
C THR A 168 -12.59 -18.81 16.29
N ILE A 169 -11.74 -19.47 15.51
CA ILE A 169 -11.98 -20.83 15.01
C ILE A 169 -10.72 -21.66 15.23
N GLU A 170 -10.86 -22.81 15.88
CA GLU A 170 -9.78 -23.80 15.94
C GLU A 170 -9.59 -24.42 14.56
N ARG A 171 -8.35 -24.44 14.11
CA ARG A 171 -7.94 -25.01 12.81
C ARG A 171 -6.75 -25.94 12.98
N THR A 172 -6.70 -26.98 12.14
CA THR A 172 -5.54 -27.85 12.03
C THR A 172 -4.87 -27.65 10.68
N SER A 173 -3.56 -27.43 10.71
CA SER A 173 -2.75 -27.32 9.49
C SER A 173 -2.65 -28.66 8.76
N LYS A 174 -2.20 -28.65 7.50
CA LYS A 174 -1.94 -29.89 6.75
C LYS A 174 -0.87 -30.80 7.40
N THR A 175 -0.05 -30.23 8.28
CA THR A 175 0.99 -30.94 9.03
C THR A 175 0.53 -31.43 10.41
N GLY A 176 -0.78 -31.33 10.74
CA GLY A 176 -1.35 -31.78 11.99
C GLY A 176 -1.23 -30.77 13.16
N TYR A 177 -0.64 -29.60 12.94
CA TYR A 177 -0.53 -28.56 13.97
C TYR A 177 -1.86 -27.83 14.15
N SER A 178 -2.40 -27.84 15.38
CA SER A 178 -3.63 -27.10 15.72
C SER A 178 -3.30 -25.69 16.16
N TYR A 179 -4.07 -24.72 15.65
CA TYR A 179 -3.94 -23.30 15.99
C TYR A 179 -5.29 -22.60 15.98
N THR A 180 -5.39 -21.55 16.78
CA THR A 180 -6.56 -20.70 16.81
C THR A 180 -6.46 -19.63 15.74
N PHE A 181 -7.35 -19.69 14.75
CA PHE A 181 -7.52 -18.65 13.74
C PHE A 181 -8.48 -17.58 14.28
N SER A 182 -8.01 -16.32 14.35
CA SER A 182 -8.83 -15.20 14.82
C SER A 182 -8.88 -14.09 13.78
N GLU A 183 -10.07 -13.58 13.52
CA GLU A 183 -10.33 -12.40 12.68
C GLU A 183 -11.14 -11.37 13.47
N GLY A 184 -10.71 -10.11 13.47
CA GLY A 184 -11.51 -8.99 14.00
C GLY A 184 -12.69 -8.64 13.07
N PRO A 185 -13.69 -7.86 13.50
CA PRO A 185 -14.81 -7.47 12.66
C PRO A 185 -14.41 -6.50 11.56
N ILE A 186 -15.14 -6.51 10.45
CA ILE A 186 -15.09 -5.50 9.38
C ILE A 186 -16.42 -4.76 9.39
N ALA A 187 -16.42 -3.45 9.16
CA ALA A 187 -17.64 -2.67 9.06
C ALA A 187 -18.59 -3.26 8.00
N PHE A 188 -19.86 -3.33 8.33
CA PHE A 188 -20.92 -3.78 7.44
C PHE A 188 -22.22 -3.05 7.79
N PRO A 189 -22.76 -2.25 6.86
CA PRO A 189 -22.16 -1.86 5.57
C PRO A 189 -20.85 -1.08 5.73
N ASP A 190 -20.06 -1.00 4.63
CA ASP A 190 -18.90 -0.11 4.56
C ASP A 190 -19.38 1.35 4.62
N PRO A 191 -18.83 2.19 5.51
CA PRO A 191 -19.28 3.57 5.67
C PRO A 191 -18.85 4.44 4.48
N LEU A 192 -19.74 5.33 4.05
CA LEU A 192 -19.50 6.25 2.93
C LEU A 192 -18.76 7.53 3.35
N ASP A 193 -18.72 7.84 4.65
CA ASP A 193 -18.14 9.04 5.26
C ASP A 193 -16.64 8.95 5.52
N ARG A 194 -15.96 7.98 4.96
CA ARG A 194 -14.51 7.77 5.11
C ARG A 194 -13.93 7.03 3.91
N PRO A 195 -12.58 6.98 3.76
CA PRO A 195 -11.94 6.21 2.69
C PRO A 195 -12.28 4.73 2.76
N GLY A 196 -12.51 4.13 1.60
CA GLY A 196 -12.75 2.70 1.47
C GLY A 196 -11.58 1.85 1.95
N ARG A 197 -11.86 0.59 2.27
CA ARG A 197 -10.82 -0.41 2.59
C ARG A 197 -9.99 -0.73 1.34
N THR A 198 -8.89 -1.46 1.53
CA THR A 198 -8.14 -2.00 0.37
C THR A 198 -9.03 -2.95 -0.43
N MET A 199 -9.25 -2.63 -1.69
CA MET A 199 -9.90 -3.51 -2.65
C MET A 199 -8.99 -4.68 -3.03
N LEU A 200 -9.54 -5.89 -3.07
CA LEU A 200 -8.84 -7.12 -3.44
C LEU A 200 -9.37 -7.67 -4.76
N THR A 201 -8.67 -8.64 -5.32
CA THR A 201 -9.05 -9.31 -6.59
C THR A 201 -10.37 -10.08 -6.54
N SER A 202 -10.85 -10.36 -5.33
CA SER A 202 -12.15 -10.99 -5.06
C SER A 202 -13.32 -10.00 -4.91
N GLU A 203 -13.08 -8.71 -5.17
CA GLU A 203 -14.13 -7.68 -5.15
C GLU A 203 -15.30 -8.08 -6.07
N GLY A 204 -16.51 -7.66 -5.74
CA GLY A 204 -17.70 -8.00 -6.49
C GLY A 204 -18.23 -9.42 -6.30
N THR A 205 -17.62 -10.22 -5.42
CA THR A 205 -18.11 -11.55 -5.04
C THR A 205 -18.56 -11.61 -3.58
N LYS A 206 -19.33 -12.64 -3.24
CA LYS A 206 -19.81 -12.86 -1.86
C LYS A 206 -18.68 -13.37 -0.98
N ASN A 207 -17.86 -12.46 -0.44
CA ASN A 207 -16.78 -12.79 0.48
C ASN A 207 -16.54 -11.67 1.51
N ARG A 208 -15.72 -11.99 2.51
CA ARG A 208 -15.39 -11.05 3.58
C ARG A 208 -14.79 -9.74 3.10
N SER A 209 -13.93 -9.77 2.08
CA SER A 209 -13.13 -8.62 1.64
C SER A 209 -13.90 -7.67 0.73
N SER A 210 -14.93 -8.14 0.02
CA SER A 210 -15.75 -7.30 -0.87
C SER A 210 -16.40 -6.16 -0.10
N HIS A 211 -16.48 -4.99 -0.71
CA HIS A 211 -17.23 -3.87 -0.15
C HIS A 211 -18.74 -4.13 -0.29
N ALA A 212 -19.46 -3.76 0.73
CA ALA A 212 -20.91 -3.72 0.72
C ALA A 212 -21.35 -2.40 1.34
N ILE A 213 -22.13 -1.63 0.63
CA ILE A 213 -22.56 -0.29 1.01
C ILE A 213 -24.08 -0.21 1.11
N THR A 214 -24.58 0.79 1.80
CA THR A 214 -25.99 1.20 1.69
C THR A 214 -26.10 2.10 0.47
N ASP A 215 -26.90 1.69 -0.50
CA ASP A 215 -27.18 2.49 -1.70
C ASP A 215 -27.92 3.78 -1.31
N PRO A 216 -27.37 4.98 -1.64
CA PRO A 216 -27.95 6.25 -1.20
C PRO A 216 -29.37 6.50 -1.71
N LYS A 217 -29.74 5.96 -2.87
CA LYS A 217 -31.05 6.18 -3.49
C LYS A 217 -32.14 5.28 -2.92
N THR A 218 -31.80 4.01 -2.69
CA THR A 218 -32.79 2.98 -2.33
C THR A 218 -32.77 2.59 -0.87
N GLY A 219 -31.68 2.92 -0.14
CA GLY A 219 -31.46 2.48 1.24
C GLY A 219 -31.13 0.97 1.36
N LYS A 220 -31.07 0.23 0.27
CA LYS A 220 -30.75 -1.20 0.26
C LYS A 220 -29.26 -1.45 0.22
N LEU A 221 -28.85 -2.62 0.72
CA LEU A 221 -27.45 -3.04 0.67
C LEU A 221 -27.07 -3.53 -0.73
N ARG A 222 -25.90 -3.13 -1.20
CA ARG A 222 -25.32 -3.60 -2.46
C ARG A 222 -23.79 -3.68 -2.43
N ILE A 223 -23.23 -4.43 -3.34
CA ILE A 223 -21.78 -4.41 -3.62
C ILE A 223 -21.42 -3.19 -4.49
N LEU A 224 -20.12 -2.86 -4.54
CA LEU A 224 -19.64 -1.82 -5.46
C LEU A 224 -19.81 -2.25 -6.92
N LEU A 225 -20.07 -1.27 -7.79
CA LEU A 225 -20.05 -1.44 -9.24
C LEU A 225 -18.61 -1.50 -9.77
N PRO A 226 -18.35 -2.11 -10.94
CA PRO A 226 -17.03 -2.06 -11.57
C PRO A 226 -16.52 -0.62 -11.77
N GLU A 227 -17.41 0.30 -12.17
CA GLU A 227 -17.09 1.73 -12.35
C GLU A 227 -16.70 2.42 -11.05
N GLU A 228 -17.30 2.05 -9.93
CA GLU A 228 -16.90 2.54 -8.60
C GLU A 228 -15.54 1.99 -8.20
N CYS A 229 -15.22 0.76 -8.57
CA CYS A 229 -13.90 0.17 -8.37
C CYS A 229 -12.82 0.85 -9.23
N GLU A 230 -13.16 1.25 -10.45
CA GLU A 230 -12.28 2.04 -11.32
C GLU A 230 -11.96 3.39 -10.67
N ARG A 231 -12.99 4.14 -10.27
CA ARG A 231 -12.86 5.43 -9.56
C ARG A 231 -12.07 5.28 -8.27
N MET A 232 -12.25 4.17 -7.54
CA MET A 232 -11.56 3.89 -6.29
C MET A 232 -10.03 3.79 -6.46
N ASN A 233 -9.57 3.40 -7.64
CA ASN A 233 -8.15 3.41 -8.03
C ASN A 233 -7.74 4.67 -8.81
N GLY A 234 -8.68 5.59 -9.09
CA GLY A 234 -8.43 6.82 -9.85
C GLY A 234 -8.39 6.63 -11.37
N PHE A 235 -8.96 5.55 -11.88
CA PHE A 235 -9.18 5.38 -13.32
C PHE A 235 -10.42 6.16 -13.78
N PRO A 236 -10.48 6.55 -15.06
CA PRO A 236 -11.70 7.06 -15.66
C PRO A 236 -12.84 6.03 -15.58
N THR A 237 -14.07 6.51 -15.41
CA THR A 237 -15.26 5.67 -15.41
C THR A 237 -15.40 4.93 -16.74
N GLY A 238 -15.65 3.62 -16.70
CA GLY A 238 -15.77 2.77 -17.87
C GLY A 238 -14.43 2.29 -18.45
N TRP A 239 -13.31 2.57 -17.79
CA TRP A 239 -11.97 2.19 -18.27
C TRP A 239 -11.85 0.70 -18.60
N THR A 240 -12.49 -0.15 -17.82
CA THR A 240 -12.47 -1.61 -18.03
C THR A 240 -13.67 -2.14 -18.81
N ASP A 241 -14.55 -1.25 -19.28
CA ASP A 241 -15.73 -1.64 -20.06
C ASP A 241 -15.39 -1.84 -21.55
N THR A 242 -14.62 -2.87 -21.82
CA THR A 242 -14.08 -3.24 -23.13
C THR A 242 -14.71 -4.52 -23.68
N GLY A 243 -15.88 -4.92 -23.15
CA GLY A 243 -16.52 -6.20 -23.46
C GLY A 243 -16.03 -7.38 -22.59
N MET A 244 -15.12 -7.12 -21.63
CA MET A 244 -14.69 -8.18 -20.71
C MET A 244 -15.78 -8.51 -19.67
N PRO A 245 -15.81 -9.76 -19.17
CA PRO A 245 -16.76 -10.16 -18.13
C PRO A 245 -16.63 -9.32 -16.86
N LYS A 246 -17.74 -9.03 -16.19
CA LYS A 246 -17.81 -8.27 -14.92
C LYS A 246 -16.78 -8.76 -13.89
N ARG A 247 -16.64 -10.08 -13.70
CA ARG A 247 -15.65 -10.68 -12.79
C ARG A 247 -14.21 -10.26 -13.13
N GLN A 248 -13.88 -10.17 -14.40
CA GLN A 248 -12.55 -9.77 -14.86
C GLN A 248 -12.29 -8.30 -14.56
N ARG A 249 -13.28 -7.43 -14.72
CA ARG A 249 -13.19 -6.01 -14.35
C ARG A 249 -12.81 -5.84 -12.88
N TYR A 250 -13.47 -6.53 -11.95
CA TYR A 250 -13.11 -6.52 -10.54
C TYR A 250 -11.71 -7.05 -10.27
N PHE A 251 -11.36 -8.17 -10.91
CA PHE A 251 -10.06 -8.81 -10.71
C PHE A 251 -8.91 -7.88 -11.07
N ILE A 252 -8.95 -7.23 -12.23
CA ILE A 252 -7.89 -6.30 -12.64
C ILE A 252 -7.86 -5.05 -11.77
N MET A 253 -8.99 -4.53 -11.33
CA MET A 253 -9.01 -3.40 -10.39
C MET A 253 -8.45 -3.77 -9.01
N GLY A 254 -8.67 -5.00 -8.54
CA GLY A 254 -8.04 -5.50 -7.31
C GLY A 254 -6.51 -5.59 -7.39
N ASN A 255 -5.96 -5.84 -8.58
CA ASN A 255 -4.51 -5.86 -8.83
C ASN A 255 -3.92 -4.48 -9.17
N ALA A 256 -4.75 -3.54 -9.59
CA ALA A 256 -4.30 -2.24 -10.08
C ALA A 256 -3.59 -1.41 -9.00
N LEU A 257 -2.72 -0.53 -9.45
CA LEU A 257 -2.14 0.54 -8.65
C LEU A 257 -3.13 1.72 -8.58
N VAL A 258 -2.96 2.56 -7.56
CA VAL A 258 -3.73 3.80 -7.42
C VAL A 258 -3.11 4.86 -8.34
N VAL A 259 -3.82 5.22 -9.40
CA VAL A 259 -3.34 6.08 -10.50
C VAL A 259 -2.75 7.41 -10.01
N PRO A 260 -3.40 8.18 -9.10
CA PRO A 260 -2.82 9.43 -8.61
C PRO A 260 -1.45 9.29 -7.98
N LEU A 261 -1.17 8.18 -7.25
CA LEU A 261 0.15 7.94 -6.66
C LEU A 261 1.21 7.71 -7.74
N ILE A 262 0.88 6.90 -8.75
CA ILE A 262 1.81 6.60 -9.84
C ILE A 262 2.06 7.84 -10.71
N THR A 263 1.03 8.65 -10.93
CA THR A 263 1.18 9.94 -11.63
C THR A 263 2.13 10.87 -10.88
N GLN A 264 2.02 10.93 -9.55
CA GLN A 264 2.91 11.76 -8.73
C GLN A 264 4.36 11.26 -8.80
N MET A 265 4.57 9.93 -8.73
CA MET A 265 5.90 9.32 -8.90
C MET A 265 6.46 9.59 -10.30
N GLY A 266 5.62 9.47 -11.34
CA GLY A 266 6.02 9.75 -12.72
C GLY A 266 6.46 11.20 -12.92
N LYS A 267 5.76 12.17 -12.35
CA LYS A 267 6.18 13.59 -12.38
C LYS A 267 7.54 13.77 -11.72
N GLN A 268 7.70 13.25 -10.51
CA GLN A 268 8.97 13.33 -9.78
C GLN A 268 10.10 12.62 -10.52
N LEU A 269 9.84 11.53 -11.24
CA LEU A 269 10.83 10.86 -12.05
C LEU A 269 11.29 11.75 -13.22
N LEU A 270 10.37 12.44 -13.89
CA LEU A 270 10.72 13.37 -14.98
C LEU A 270 11.53 14.57 -14.49
N ASP A 271 11.30 15.03 -13.26
CA ASP A 271 12.05 16.16 -12.67
C ASP A 271 13.50 15.80 -12.33
N ILE A 272 13.85 14.53 -12.20
CA ILE A 272 15.21 14.07 -11.86
C ILE A 272 15.99 13.46 -13.03
N LEU A 273 15.36 13.24 -14.18
CA LEU A 273 16.00 12.79 -15.44
C LEU A 273 16.61 13.95 -16.21
#